data_69c9efc56afd93d0ca88fb261a83ea7f
#
_entry.id   69c9efc56afd93d0ca88fb261a83ea7f
#
_cell.length_a   1.000
_cell.length_b   1.000
_cell.length_c   1.000
_cell.angle_alpha   90.00
_cell.angle_beta   90.00
_cell.angle_gamma   90.00
#
_symmetry.space_group_name_H-M   'P 1'
#
loop_
_entity.id
_entity.type
_entity.pdbx_description
1 polymer ?
#
loop_
_entity_poly.entity_id
_entity_poly.type
_entity_poly.pdbx_seq_one_letter_code
_entity_poly.pdbx_strand_id
1 'polypeptide(L)'
;MAVNVGIIGFAHSHVNAYITRWREQPDLDVQVVAGWDHDVARLEDAGKNHGITMVSTVEALLGQDISAVVIASETAYHADLVEQAAAAGKAIIVQKPLALTLAEADRIVTAVQAAGVPFTLAWQMRVDPHNLKIKALLESGQFGRVFQIRRRHCLGTHLWVGFEQSWHVDPAMNRDIFADDASHPTDFIYWLRGMPASVTAELGTLQNPAIPNDNGIALFRYADGVFAEVSCSFVAVAGENTTEICCEHGTIIHNYGDGPSTSTPWPPGAIQMKWFKHGDAGWTISDIPEITNHGQRIAGLAGPLADFLHGTRPSIATAEEGRDVLRMIQACYASHEQGRRIAL
;
A
#
# COMPACT_ATOMS: atom_id res chain seq x y z
N MET A 1 -28.41 4.30 1.49
CA MET A 1 -28.54 3.81 0.08
C MET A 1 -27.19 3.28 -0.33
N ALA A 2 -27.19 2.13 -0.97
CA ALA A 2 -25.95 1.52 -1.42
C ALA A 2 -25.14 2.45 -2.34
N VAL A 3 -23.83 2.48 -2.15
CA VAL A 3 -22.91 3.19 -3.04
C VAL A 3 -22.61 2.28 -4.22
N ASN A 4 -23.05 2.65 -5.42
CA ASN A 4 -22.74 1.94 -6.64
C ASN A 4 -21.31 2.25 -7.10
N VAL A 5 -20.52 1.21 -7.33
CA VAL A 5 -19.09 1.30 -7.68
C VAL A 5 -18.82 0.63 -9.01
N GLY A 6 -18.00 1.28 -9.85
CA GLY A 6 -17.40 0.69 -11.05
C GLY A 6 -15.96 0.26 -10.80
N ILE A 7 -15.51 -0.81 -11.44
CA ILE A 7 -14.11 -1.26 -11.38
C ILE A 7 -13.40 -0.92 -12.70
N ILE A 8 -12.29 -0.21 -12.61
CA ILE A 8 -11.42 0.14 -13.75
C ILE A 8 -10.12 -0.65 -13.61
N GLY A 9 -10.00 -1.73 -14.35
CA GLY A 9 -8.87 -2.65 -14.32
C GLY A 9 -8.95 -3.71 -13.21
N PHE A 10 -8.44 -4.90 -13.51
CA PHE A 10 -8.35 -6.04 -12.60
C PHE A 10 -6.91 -6.59 -12.52
N ALA A 11 -5.93 -5.84 -13.00
CA ALA A 11 -4.53 -6.21 -12.95
C ALA A 11 -4.04 -6.35 -11.51
N HIS A 12 -4.39 -5.42 -10.65
CA HIS A 12 -4.07 -5.46 -9.24
C HIS A 12 -5.08 -6.32 -8.47
N SER A 13 -4.69 -7.56 -8.18
CA SER A 13 -5.57 -8.61 -7.63
C SER A 13 -6.26 -8.28 -6.31
N HIS A 14 -5.79 -7.27 -5.57
CA HIS A 14 -6.42 -6.81 -4.32
C HIS A 14 -7.89 -6.42 -4.49
N VAL A 15 -8.28 -5.91 -5.66
CA VAL A 15 -9.67 -5.53 -5.93
C VAL A 15 -10.64 -6.70 -5.78
N ASN A 16 -10.20 -7.92 -6.09
CA ASN A 16 -11.02 -9.12 -5.93
C ASN A 16 -11.44 -9.36 -4.47
N ALA A 17 -10.55 -9.03 -3.52
CA ALA A 17 -10.86 -9.13 -2.09
C ALA A 17 -11.92 -8.10 -1.67
N TYR A 18 -11.89 -6.88 -2.22
CA TYR A 18 -12.91 -5.86 -1.93
C TYR A 18 -14.27 -6.26 -2.48
N ILE A 19 -14.34 -6.67 -3.77
CA ILE A 19 -15.58 -7.12 -4.41
C ILE A 19 -16.20 -8.28 -3.61
N THR A 20 -15.37 -9.26 -3.23
CA THR A 20 -15.81 -10.41 -2.44
C THR A 20 -16.38 -9.97 -1.10
N ARG A 21 -15.68 -9.12 -0.36
CA ARG A 21 -16.12 -8.65 0.96
C ARG A 21 -17.37 -7.79 0.91
N TRP A 22 -17.48 -6.88 -0.05
CA TRP A 22 -18.67 -6.04 -0.20
C TRP A 22 -19.90 -6.89 -0.52
N ARG A 23 -19.74 -7.98 -1.29
CA ARG A 23 -20.81 -8.94 -1.55
C ARG A 23 -21.16 -9.79 -0.32
N GLU A 24 -20.17 -10.24 0.45
CA GLU A 24 -20.36 -11.07 1.64
C GLU A 24 -20.85 -10.29 2.86
N GLN A 25 -20.65 -8.99 2.90
CA GLN A 25 -21.02 -8.08 3.98
C GLN A 25 -21.95 -6.97 3.47
N PRO A 26 -23.25 -7.30 3.24
CA PRO A 26 -24.22 -6.34 2.69
C PRO A 26 -24.45 -5.09 3.56
N ASP A 27 -24.14 -5.17 4.85
CA ASP A 27 -24.18 -4.07 5.80
C ASP A 27 -23.15 -2.97 5.51
N LEU A 28 -22.12 -3.24 4.71
CA LEU A 28 -21.22 -2.23 4.18
C LEU A 28 -21.87 -1.31 3.13
N ASP A 29 -23.04 -1.66 2.62
CA ASP A 29 -23.87 -0.89 1.70
C ASP A 29 -23.11 -0.37 0.46
N VAL A 30 -22.25 -1.22 -0.12
CA VAL A 30 -21.47 -0.98 -1.34
C VAL A 30 -21.79 -2.06 -2.37
N GLN A 31 -22.12 -1.64 -3.60
CA GLN A 31 -22.45 -2.54 -4.69
C GLN A 31 -21.55 -2.32 -5.91
N VAL A 32 -20.87 -3.35 -6.36
CA VAL A 32 -20.12 -3.32 -7.62
C VAL A 32 -21.09 -3.60 -8.77
N VAL A 33 -21.27 -2.62 -9.65
CA VAL A 33 -22.27 -2.65 -10.73
C VAL A 33 -21.68 -3.15 -12.03
N ALA A 34 -20.49 -2.62 -12.40
CA ALA A 34 -19.85 -2.91 -13.67
C ALA A 34 -18.33 -2.87 -13.57
N GLY A 35 -17.65 -3.45 -14.56
CA GLY A 35 -16.22 -3.42 -14.67
C GLY A 35 -15.72 -3.27 -16.11
N TRP A 36 -14.56 -2.68 -16.25
CA TRP A 36 -13.81 -2.57 -17.47
C TRP A 36 -12.33 -2.95 -17.23
N ASP A 37 -11.73 -3.58 -18.23
CA ASP A 37 -10.29 -3.79 -18.30
C ASP A 37 -9.87 -3.71 -19.78
N HIS A 38 -8.63 -3.22 -20.04
CA HIS A 38 -8.08 -3.23 -21.39
C HIS A 38 -7.67 -4.64 -21.84
N ASP A 39 -7.40 -5.55 -20.92
CA ASP A 39 -7.21 -6.97 -21.18
C ASP A 39 -8.57 -7.69 -21.15
N VAL A 40 -9.03 -8.11 -22.35
CA VAL A 40 -10.35 -8.74 -22.52
C VAL A 40 -10.45 -10.05 -21.75
N ALA A 41 -9.39 -10.86 -21.69
CA ALA A 41 -9.42 -12.14 -20.99
C ALA A 41 -9.56 -11.93 -19.47
N ARG A 42 -8.83 -10.96 -18.94
CA ARG A 42 -8.91 -10.58 -17.52
C ARG A 42 -10.29 -10.01 -17.16
N LEU A 43 -10.88 -9.22 -18.06
CA LEU A 43 -12.24 -8.71 -17.89
C LEU A 43 -13.28 -9.84 -17.91
N GLU A 44 -13.17 -10.80 -18.84
CA GLU A 44 -14.06 -11.96 -18.90
C GLU A 44 -13.98 -12.82 -17.64
N ASP A 45 -12.77 -13.06 -17.13
CA ASP A 45 -12.57 -13.81 -15.90
C ASP A 45 -13.16 -13.09 -14.69
N ALA A 46 -13.00 -11.76 -14.60
CA ALA A 46 -13.64 -10.96 -13.57
C ALA A 46 -15.17 -11.03 -13.65
N GLY A 47 -15.74 -10.93 -14.86
CA GLY A 47 -17.17 -11.07 -15.07
C GLY A 47 -17.72 -12.43 -14.61
N LYS A 48 -17.01 -13.52 -14.92
CA LYS A 48 -17.38 -14.89 -14.50
C LYS A 48 -17.27 -15.06 -12.98
N ASN A 49 -16.18 -14.58 -12.37
CA ASN A 49 -15.89 -14.78 -10.96
C ASN A 49 -16.77 -13.94 -10.04
N HIS A 50 -17.11 -12.73 -10.46
CA HIS A 50 -17.82 -11.76 -9.62
C HIS A 50 -19.26 -11.50 -10.05
N GLY A 51 -19.68 -11.95 -11.24
CA GLY A 51 -21.04 -11.74 -11.74
C GLY A 51 -21.37 -10.28 -12.03
N ILE A 52 -20.36 -9.47 -12.37
CA ILE A 52 -20.50 -8.04 -12.69
C ILE A 52 -20.74 -7.80 -14.18
N THR A 53 -21.38 -6.71 -14.52
CA THR A 53 -21.58 -6.29 -15.91
C THR A 53 -20.25 -5.86 -16.52
N MET A 54 -19.85 -6.47 -17.63
CA MET A 54 -18.68 -6.08 -18.40
C MET A 54 -19.03 -4.98 -19.40
N VAL A 55 -18.24 -3.92 -19.48
CA VAL A 55 -18.38 -2.84 -20.45
C VAL A 55 -17.14 -2.71 -21.33
N SER A 56 -17.29 -2.16 -22.53
CA SER A 56 -16.23 -2.15 -23.54
C SER A 56 -15.26 -0.99 -23.43
N THR A 57 -15.63 0.10 -22.74
CA THR A 57 -14.78 1.29 -22.60
C THR A 57 -14.91 1.91 -21.21
N VAL A 58 -13.93 2.72 -20.81
CA VAL A 58 -13.96 3.49 -19.56
C VAL A 58 -15.15 4.47 -19.57
N GLU A 59 -15.41 5.13 -20.70
CA GLU A 59 -16.53 6.07 -20.83
C GLU A 59 -17.88 5.35 -20.63
N ALA A 60 -18.03 4.13 -21.16
CA ALA A 60 -19.23 3.33 -20.95
C ALA A 60 -19.40 2.93 -19.48
N LEU A 61 -18.31 2.69 -18.75
CA LEU A 61 -18.33 2.44 -17.31
C LEU A 61 -18.74 3.70 -16.54
N LEU A 62 -18.10 4.82 -16.82
CA LEU A 62 -18.35 6.09 -16.14
C LEU A 62 -19.77 6.61 -16.41
N GLY A 63 -20.38 6.20 -17.52
CA GLY A 63 -21.78 6.50 -17.86
C GLY A 63 -22.82 5.60 -17.16
N GLN A 64 -22.40 4.55 -16.43
CA GLN A 64 -23.32 3.75 -15.62
C GLN A 64 -23.84 4.53 -14.41
N ASP A 65 -24.89 4.01 -13.77
CA ASP A 65 -25.38 4.55 -12.49
C ASP A 65 -24.43 4.18 -11.34
N ILE A 66 -23.25 4.80 -11.34
CA ILE A 66 -22.20 4.66 -10.33
C ILE A 66 -21.81 6.02 -9.77
N SER A 67 -21.50 6.08 -8.49
CA SER A 67 -21.02 7.28 -7.80
C SER A 67 -19.50 7.24 -7.53
N ALA A 68 -18.89 6.07 -7.64
CA ALA A 68 -17.47 5.88 -7.35
C ALA A 68 -16.83 4.84 -8.29
N VAL A 69 -15.50 4.90 -8.38
CA VAL A 69 -14.69 3.89 -9.07
C VAL A 69 -13.55 3.38 -8.21
N VAL A 70 -13.18 2.10 -8.41
CA VAL A 70 -11.90 1.54 -7.96
C VAL A 70 -11.02 1.36 -9.17
N ILE A 71 -9.87 2.04 -9.20
CA ILE A 71 -8.86 1.89 -10.23
C ILE A 71 -7.83 0.89 -9.73
N ALA A 72 -7.82 -0.29 -10.37
CA ALA A 72 -6.96 -1.42 -10.05
C ALA A 72 -6.25 -1.96 -11.32
N SER A 73 -5.94 -1.07 -12.24
CA SER A 73 -5.11 -1.30 -13.43
C SER A 73 -3.64 -1.42 -13.04
N GLU A 74 -2.79 -1.65 -14.02
CA GLU A 74 -1.35 -1.45 -13.91
C GLU A 74 -1.04 0.01 -13.60
N THR A 75 0.05 0.26 -12.86
CA THR A 75 0.43 1.60 -12.35
C THR A 75 0.56 2.64 -13.47
N ALA A 76 1.06 2.22 -14.64
CA ALA A 76 1.25 3.10 -15.80
C ALA A 76 -0.04 3.79 -16.28
N TYR A 77 -1.20 3.22 -16.01
CA TYR A 77 -2.48 3.78 -16.48
C TYR A 77 -3.19 4.63 -15.42
N HIS A 78 -2.68 4.70 -14.19
CA HIS A 78 -3.38 5.36 -13.09
C HIS A 78 -3.68 6.83 -13.39
N ALA A 79 -2.72 7.60 -13.93
CA ALA A 79 -2.91 9.02 -14.17
C ALA A 79 -4.05 9.30 -15.17
N ASP A 80 -4.03 8.62 -16.31
CA ASP A 80 -5.05 8.80 -17.35
C ASP A 80 -6.44 8.37 -16.88
N LEU A 81 -6.52 7.30 -16.10
CA LEU A 81 -7.78 6.77 -15.57
C LEU A 81 -8.35 7.65 -14.44
N VAL A 82 -7.48 8.20 -13.60
CA VAL A 82 -7.88 9.16 -12.55
C VAL A 82 -8.41 10.45 -13.16
N GLU A 83 -7.75 10.99 -14.20
CA GLU A 83 -8.22 12.18 -14.91
C GLU A 83 -9.61 11.99 -15.48
N GLN A 84 -9.87 10.84 -16.13
CA GLN A 84 -11.20 10.52 -16.68
C GLN A 84 -12.25 10.39 -15.58
N ALA A 85 -11.94 9.69 -14.49
CA ALA A 85 -12.87 9.49 -13.37
C ALA A 85 -13.18 10.81 -12.65
N ALA A 86 -12.15 11.65 -12.43
CA ALA A 86 -12.29 12.98 -11.83
C ALA A 86 -13.14 13.90 -12.70
N ALA A 87 -12.91 13.94 -14.02
CA ALA A 87 -13.70 14.71 -14.97
C ALA A 87 -15.17 14.27 -15.00
N ALA A 88 -15.45 12.99 -14.74
CA ALA A 88 -16.79 12.43 -14.61
C ALA A 88 -17.42 12.66 -13.22
N GLY A 89 -16.74 13.35 -12.30
CA GLY A 89 -17.22 13.67 -10.97
C GLY A 89 -17.38 12.47 -10.03
N LYS A 90 -16.65 11.37 -10.28
CA LYS A 90 -16.74 10.15 -9.46
C LYS A 90 -15.82 10.22 -8.25
N ALA A 91 -16.23 9.66 -7.12
CA ALA A 91 -15.31 9.36 -6.02
C ALA A 91 -14.31 8.28 -6.46
N ILE A 92 -13.04 8.39 -6.05
CA ILE A 92 -11.96 7.58 -6.63
C ILE A 92 -11.21 6.84 -5.53
N ILE A 93 -11.10 5.53 -5.70
CA ILE A 93 -10.18 4.66 -4.96
C ILE A 93 -9.13 4.18 -5.96
N VAL A 94 -7.84 4.41 -5.68
CA VAL A 94 -6.73 3.94 -6.54
C VAL A 94 -5.87 2.93 -5.79
N GLN A 95 -5.41 1.90 -6.49
CA GLN A 95 -4.40 0.98 -5.96
C GLN A 95 -3.02 1.64 -5.87
N LYS A 96 -2.19 1.12 -5.00
CA LYS A 96 -0.78 1.51 -4.86
C LYS A 96 0.10 0.84 -5.94
N PRO A 97 1.26 1.41 -6.29
CA PRO A 97 1.68 2.79 -6.02
C PRO A 97 0.88 3.81 -6.83
N LEU A 98 0.97 5.08 -6.48
CA LEU A 98 0.14 6.13 -7.10
C LEU A 98 0.40 6.27 -8.61
N ALA A 99 1.66 6.29 -9.02
CA ALA A 99 2.09 6.52 -10.41
C ALA A 99 3.54 6.03 -10.60
N LEU A 100 4.03 5.99 -11.84
CA LEU A 100 5.43 5.67 -12.16
C LEU A 100 6.36 6.89 -11.99
N THR A 101 5.87 8.08 -12.28
CA THR A 101 6.65 9.32 -12.29
C THR A 101 6.01 10.41 -11.46
N LEU A 102 6.83 11.36 -10.98
CA LEU A 102 6.30 12.54 -10.28
C LEU A 102 5.40 13.40 -11.17
N ALA A 103 5.68 13.46 -12.48
CA ALA A 103 4.85 14.20 -13.42
C ALA A 103 3.43 13.59 -13.50
N GLU A 104 3.31 12.27 -13.55
CA GLU A 104 2.01 11.58 -13.50
C GLU A 104 1.31 11.77 -12.14
N ALA A 105 2.06 11.69 -11.05
CA ALA A 105 1.52 11.96 -9.72
C ALA A 105 1.01 13.41 -9.58
N ASP A 106 1.72 14.39 -10.17
CA ASP A 106 1.28 15.79 -10.21
C ASP A 106 -0.02 15.96 -11.04
N ARG A 107 -0.17 15.22 -12.15
CA ARG A 107 -1.41 15.18 -12.93
C ARG A 107 -2.57 14.66 -12.10
N ILE A 108 -2.36 13.54 -11.37
CA ILE A 108 -3.38 12.97 -10.47
C ILE A 108 -3.80 13.98 -9.41
N VAL A 109 -2.85 14.57 -8.69
CA VAL A 109 -3.13 15.60 -7.66
C VAL A 109 -3.93 16.76 -8.27
N THR A 110 -3.49 17.26 -9.41
CA THR A 110 -4.15 18.39 -10.10
C THR A 110 -5.58 18.05 -10.52
N ALA A 111 -5.79 16.87 -11.11
CA ALA A 111 -7.11 16.43 -11.55
C ALA A 111 -8.10 16.27 -10.39
N VAL A 112 -7.66 15.63 -9.31
CA VAL A 112 -8.47 15.42 -8.10
C VAL A 112 -8.85 16.74 -7.45
N GLN A 113 -7.87 17.66 -7.29
CA GLN A 113 -8.10 18.98 -6.69
C GLN A 113 -9.02 19.85 -7.56
N ALA A 114 -8.80 19.88 -8.88
CA ALA A 114 -9.61 20.66 -9.81
C ALA A 114 -11.07 20.19 -9.86
N ALA A 115 -11.30 18.88 -9.81
CA ALA A 115 -12.64 18.30 -9.81
C ALA A 115 -13.32 18.34 -8.42
N GLY A 116 -12.55 18.47 -7.33
CA GLY A 116 -13.06 18.46 -5.96
C GLY A 116 -13.70 17.12 -5.56
N VAL A 117 -13.31 16.02 -6.19
CA VAL A 117 -13.89 14.69 -5.93
C VAL A 117 -13.20 14.01 -4.74
N PRO A 118 -13.93 13.17 -3.97
CA PRO A 118 -13.30 12.33 -2.96
C PRO A 118 -12.26 11.39 -3.59
N PHE A 119 -11.07 11.30 -2.98
CA PHE A 119 -9.98 10.45 -3.45
C PHE A 119 -9.32 9.71 -2.29
N THR A 120 -8.98 8.44 -2.48
CA THR A 120 -8.13 7.69 -1.55
C THR A 120 -7.25 6.67 -2.26
N LEU A 121 -6.01 6.52 -1.77
CA LEU A 121 -5.17 5.35 -2.08
C LEU A 121 -5.53 4.19 -1.16
N ALA A 122 -5.58 2.98 -1.73
CA ALA A 122 -5.91 1.74 -1.03
C ALA A 122 -4.67 1.14 -0.32
N TRP A 123 -4.09 1.89 0.62
CA TRP A 123 -2.93 1.44 1.42
C TRP A 123 -3.36 0.64 2.64
N GLN A 124 -3.37 -0.69 2.53
CA GLN A 124 -3.80 -1.60 3.60
C GLN A 124 -3.00 -1.46 4.90
N MET A 125 -1.75 -1.01 4.84
CA MET A 125 -0.91 -0.82 6.02
C MET A 125 -1.43 0.28 6.95
N ARG A 126 -2.14 1.27 6.44
CA ARG A 126 -2.73 2.37 7.22
C ARG A 126 -4.02 2.01 7.95
N VAL A 127 -4.62 0.87 7.60
CA VAL A 127 -5.82 0.33 8.27
C VAL A 127 -5.56 -0.97 9.02
N ASP A 128 -4.34 -1.48 8.95
CA ASP A 128 -3.90 -2.63 9.74
C ASP A 128 -4.01 -2.33 11.24
N PRO A 129 -4.71 -3.16 12.02
CA PRO A 129 -4.96 -2.86 13.44
C PRO A 129 -3.70 -2.70 14.28
N HIS A 130 -2.63 -3.47 13.98
CA HIS A 130 -1.36 -3.36 14.71
C HIS A 130 -0.63 -2.06 14.36
N ASN A 131 -0.65 -1.64 13.08
CA ASN A 131 -0.07 -0.37 12.66
C ASN A 131 -0.85 0.83 13.25
N LEU A 132 -2.17 0.74 13.32
CA LEU A 132 -3.01 1.73 14.02
C LEU A 132 -2.65 1.79 15.51
N LYS A 133 -2.42 0.65 16.16
CA LYS A 133 -1.98 0.59 17.56
C LYS A 133 -0.61 1.23 17.75
N ILE A 134 0.36 0.97 16.84
CA ILE A 134 1.68 1.64 16.87
C ILE A 134 1.50 3.15 16.82
N LYS A 135 0.72 3.64 15.85
CA LYS A 135 0.47 5.08 15.71
C LYS A 135 -0.16 5.67 16.97
N ALA A 136 -1.18 5.03 17.51
CA ALA A 136 -1.84 5.46 18.75
C ALA A 136 -0.88 5.47 19.96
N LEU A 137 0.01 4.48 20.10
CA LEU A 137 1.03 4.45 21.15
C LEU A 137 2.01 5.63 21.03
N LEU A 138 2.45 5.96 19.81
CA LEU A 138 3.32 7.11 19.57
C LEU A 138 2.60 8.44 19.85
N GLU A 139 1.38 8.59 19.37
CA GLU A 139 0.55 9.79 19.56
C GLU A 139 0.13 10.02 21.02
N SER A 140 0.08 8.96 21.84
CA SER A 140 -0.21 9.08 23.28
C SER A 140 0.84 9.89 24.06
N GLY A 141 2.03 10.09 23.47
CA GLY A 141 3.16 10.76 24.11
C GLY A 141 3.86 9.94 25.20
N GLN A 142 3.34 8.75 25.57
CA GLN A 142 3.88 7.94 26.66
C GLN A 142 5.30 7.41 26.39
N PHE A 143 5.68 7.31 25.11
CA PHE A 143 7.00 6.84 24.68
C PHE A 143 8.03 7.97 24.56
N GLY A 144 7.64 9.26 24.69
CA GLY A 144 8.52 10.39 24.48
C GLY A 144 8.94 10.52 23.01
N ARG A 145 10.13 11.06 22.76
CA ARG A 145 10.64 11.25 21.40
C ARG A 145 11.00 9.92 20.75
N VAL A 146 10.67 9.77 19.47
CA VAL A 146 11.20 8.69 18.62
C VAL A 146 12.66 9.00 18.28
N PHE A 147 13.53 8.01 18.38
CA PHE A 147 14.94 8.10 18.00
C PHE A 147 15.20 7.37 16.70
N GLN A 148 14.61 6.16 16.54
CA GLN A 148 14.84 5.31 15.40
C GLN A 148 13.59 4.50 15.07
N ILE A 149 13.32 4.36 13.77
CA ILE A 149 12.34 3.41 13.22
C ILE A 149 13.10 2.44 12.31
N ARG A 150 12.92 1.14 12.52
CA ARG A 150 13.42 0.09 11.62
C ARG A 150 12.22 -0.67 11.07
N ARG A 151 12.09 -0.67 9.77
CA ARG A 151 11.02 -1.38 9.07
C ARG A 151 11.61 -2.34 8.04
N ARG A 152 11.44 -3.62 8.28
CA ARG A 152 11.80 -4.67 7.33
C ARG A 152 10.55 -5.16 6.62
N HIS A 153 10.63 -5.29 5.29
CA HIS A 153 9.56 -5.79 4.43
C HIS A 153 10.12 -6.85 3.48
N CYS A 154 9.66 -8.09 3.64
CA CYS A 154 10.17 -9.24 2.92
C CYS A 154 9.02 -10.00 2.25
N LEU A 155 9.25 -10.39 1.00
CA LEU A 155 8.39 -11.27 0.21
C LEU A 155 9.22 -12.39 -0.40
N GLY A 156 8.59 -13.51 -0.73
CA GLY A 156 9.21 -14.60 -1.47
C GLY A 156 8.73 -14.64 -2.93
N THR A 157 8.77 -13.51 -3.65
CA THR A 157 8.17 -13.39 -4.99
C THR A 157 8.74 -14.36 -6.01
N HIS A 158 10.02 -14.74 -5.88
CA HIS A 158 10.67 -15.76 -6.72
C HIS A 158 10.07 -17.18 -6.55
N LEU A 159 9.27 -17.40 -5.51
CA LEU A 159 8.53 -18.64 -5.29
C LEU A 159 7.12 -18.61 -5.91
N TRP A 160 6.67 -17.46 -6.41
CA TRP A 160 5.37 -17.31 -7.04
C TRP A 160 5.48 -17.62 -8.53
N VAL A 161 4.75 -18.65 -8.97
CA VAL A 161 4.80 -19.12 -10.36
C VAL A 161 4.41 -17.98 -11.31
N GLY A 162 5.28 -17.66 -12.25
CA GLY A 162 5.06 -16.67 -13.30
C GLY A 162 5.22 -15.21 -12.85
N PHE A 163 5.70 -14.95 -11.62
CA PHE A 163 5.87 -13.58 -11.14
C PHE A 163 6.85 -12.78 -12.00
N GLU A 164 7.90 -13.39 -12.50
CA GLU A 164 8.90 -12.78 -13.39
C GLU A 164 8.36 -12.37 -14.77
N GLN A 165 7.13 -12.75 -15.12
CA GLN A 165 6.42 -12.34 -16.33
C GLN A 165 5.23 -11.43 -16.02
N SER A 166 5.03 -11.09 -14.76
CA SER A 166 3.93 -10.24 -14.35
C SER A 166 4.21 -8.76 -14.63
N TRP A 167 3.15 -7.97 -14.75
CA TRP A 167 3.25 -6.52 -14.90
C TRP A 167 3.99 -5.81 -13.73
N HIS A 168 4.06 -6.45 -12.56
CA HIS A 168 4.77 -5.91 -11.38
C HIS A 168 6.26 -5.70 -11.60
N VAL A 169 6.87 -6.47 -12.51
CA VAL A 169 8.30 -6.40 -12.84
C VAL A 169 8.56 -5.82 -14.22
N ASP A 170 7.51 -5.47 -14.98
CA ASP A 170 7.63 -4.80 -16.27
C ASP A 170 7.92 -3.30 -16.06
N PRO A 171 9.08 -2.79 -16.55
CA PRO A 171 9.45 -1.39 -16.38
C PRO A 171 8.44 -0.40 -16.99
N ALA A 172 7.73 -0.80 -18.03
CA ALA A 172 6.73 0.03 -18.69
C ALA A 172 5.41 0.12 -17.89
N MET A 173 5.12 -0.87 -17.07
CA MET A 173 3.85 -0.99 -16.34
C MET A 173 3.96 -0.60 -14.88
N ASN A 174 5.11 -0.91 -14.22
CA ASN A 174 5.27 -0.70 -12.77
C ASN A 174 6.71 -0.37 -12.34
N ARG A 175 7.64 -0.11 -13.27
CA ARG A 175 9.07 0.08 -13.05
C ARG A 175 9.77 -1.22 -12.60
N ASP A 176 9.62 -1.62 -11.34
CA ASP A 176 10.18 -2.85 -10.76
C ASP A 176 9.56 -3.16 -9.40
N ILE A 177 9.97 -4.29 -8.80
CA ILE A 177 9.41 -4.74 -7.52
C ILE A 177 9.77 -3.81 -6.35
N PHE A 178 10.91 -3.11 -6.38
CA PHE A 178 11.25 -2.17 -5.32
C PHE A 178 10.32 -0.95 -5.36
N ALA A 179 10.06 -0.38 -6.52
CA ALA A 179 9.11 0.72 -6.66
C ALA A 179 7.70 0.32 -6.20
N ASP A 180 7.28 -0.90 -6.52
CA ASP A 180 5.98 -1.44 -6.14
C ASP A 180 5.85 -1.65 -4.63
N ASP A 181 6.67 -2.53 -4.07
CA ASP A 181 6.44 -3.05 -2.72
C ASP A 181 7.24 -2.32 -1.62
N ALA A 182 8.38 -1.71 -1.93
CA ALA A 182 9.03 -0.83 -0.96
C ALA A 182 8.21 0.45 -0.69
N SER A 183 7.20 0.74 -1.51
CA SER A 183 6.22 1.79 -1.24
C SER A 183 5.47 1.55 0.09
N HIS A 184 5.18 0.31 0.46
CA HIS A 184 4.50 -0.03 1.72
C HIS A 184 5.28 0.39 2.98
N PRO A 185 6.54 -0.06 3.20
CA PRO A 185 7.30 0.35 4.36
C PRO A 185 7.69 1.83 4.30
N THR A 186 7.85 2.41 3.11
CA THR A 186 8.11 3.85 2.93
C THR A 186 6.88 4.69 3.29
N ASP A 187 5.69 4.29 2.85
CA ASP A 187 4.44 4.91 3.29
C ASP A 187 4.25 4.82 4.80
N PHE A 188 4.57 3.70 5.41
CA PHE A 188 4.44 3.53 6.84
C PHE A 188 5.27 4.54 7.63
N ILE A 189 6.55 4.75 7.28
CA ILE A 189 7.38 5.75 7.96
C ILE A 189 6.92 7.18 7.65
N TYR A 190 6.45 7.44 6.42
CA TYR A 190 5.84 8.72 6.04
C TYR A 190 4.57 9.01 6.85
N TRP A 191 3.68 8.03 6.97
CA TRP A 191 2.43 8.15 7.73
C TRP A 191 2.66 8.41 9.23
N LEU A 192 3.75 7.88 9.80
CA LEU A 192 4.09 8.12 11.20
C LEU A 192 4.78 9.48 11.42
N ARG A 193 5.56 9.98 10.46
CA ARG A 193 6.46 11.12 10.69
C ARG A 193 6.54 12.17 9.58
N GLY A 194 5.80 12.00 8.49
CA GLY A 194 5.86 12.89 7.34
C GLY A 194 7.15 12.75 6.52
N MET A 195 7.45 13.78 5.74
CA MET A 195 8.57 13.81 4.81
C MET A 195 9.92 13.87 5.54
N PRO A 196 10.85 12.94 5.28
CA PRO A 196 12.23 13.05 5.77
C PRO A 196 13.01 14.14 5.02
N ALA A 197 14.14 14.57 5.58
CA ALA A 197 14.99 15.59 4.97
C ALA A 197 15.95 15.01 3.91
N SER A 198 16.29 13.72 3.99
CA SER A 198 17.21 13.08 3.04
C SER A 198 17.17 11.56 3.14
N VAL A 199 17.68 10.89 2.10
CA VAL A 199 17.85 9.44 2.05
C VAL A 199 19.24 9.05 1.51
N THR A 200 19.74 7.92 2.02
CA THR A 200 20.85 7.16 1.44
C THR A 200 20.34 5.75 1.20
N ALA A 201 20.51 5.19 0.00
CA ALA A 201 19.99 3.87 -0.33
C ALA A 201 20.97 3.06 -1.18
N GLU A 202 20.90 1.74 -1.01
CA GLU A 202 21.52 0.73 -1.87
C GLU A 202 20.44 -0.22 -2.38
N LEU A 203 20.42 -0.42 -3.69
CA LEU A 203 19.50 -1.32 -4.39
C LEU A 203 20.29 -2.37 -5.15
N GLY A 204 19.70 -3.53 -5.37
CA GLY A 204 20.38 -4.58 -6.14
C GLY A 204 19.43 -5.67 -6.63
N THR A 205 19.79 -6.24 -7.77
CA THR A 205 19.20 -7.48 -8.29
C THR A 205 20.14 -8.62 -7.93
N LEU A 206 19.81 -9.37 -6.88
CA LEU A 206 20.72 -10.33 -6.29
C LEU A 206 20.39 -11.80 -6.65
N GLN A 207 19.13 -12.10 -6.89
CA GLN A 207 18.68 -13.47 -7.10
C GLN A 207 18.25 -13.74 -8.55
N ASN A 208 17.34 -12.93 -9.11
CA ASN A 208 16.78 -13.17 -10.43
C ASN A 208 16.82 -11.89 -11.30
N PRO A 209 17.61 -11.89 -12.41
CA PRO A 209 17.65 -10.73 -13.32
C PRO A 209 16.30 -10.31 -13.91
N ALA A 210 15.33 -11.22 -13.96
CA ALA A 210 13.97 -10.93 -14.40
C ALA A 210 13.11 -10.22 -13.34
N ILE A 211 13.63 -10.06 -12.11
CA ILE A 211 12.98 -9.32 -11.02
C ILE A 211 13.92 -8.19 -10.57
N PRO A 212 14.01 -7.08 -11.32
CA PRO A 212 14.96 -6.01 -11.03
C PRO A 212 14.75 -5.40 -9.65
N ASN A 213 15.85 -5.03 -8.99
CA ASN A 213 15.88 -4.44 -7.65
C ASN A 213 15.15 -5.28 -6.61
N ASP A 214 15.39 -6.60 -6.63
CA ASP A 214 14.79 -7.57 -5.73
C ASP A 214 15.23 -7.42 -4.27
N ASN A 215 16.23 -6.58 -3.99
CA ASN A 215 16.69 -6.20 -2.65
C ASN A 215 17.02 -4.72 -2.58
N GLY A 216 16.80 -4.12 -1.40
CA GLY A 216 17.16 -2.73 -1.16
C GLY A 216 17.14 -2.33 0.30
N ILE A 217 18.03 -1.40 0.67
CA ILE A 217 18.07 -0.78 1.99
C ILE A 217 18.11 0.72 1.82
N ALA A 218 17.23 1.44 2.52
CA ALA A 218 17.18 2.89 2.52
C ALA A 218 17.24 3.42 3.97
N LEU A 219 18.11 4.39 4.20
CA LEU A 219 18.22 5.12 5.45
C LEU A 219 17.73 6.55 5.24
N PHE A 220 16.54 6.83 5.74
CA PHE A 220 15.94 8.16 5.76
C PHE A 220 16.37 8.92 7.02
N ARG A 221 16.66 10.20 6.85
CA ARG A 221 17.03 11.09 7.96
C ARG A 221 16.05 12.26 8.02
N TYR A 222 15.49 12.48 9.20
CA TYR A 222 14.61 13.61 9.49
C TYR A 222 15.40 14.83 9.97
N ALA A 223 14.83 16.02 9.83
CA ALA A 223 15.50 17.27 10.22
C ALA A 223 15.82 17.36 11.73
N ASP A 224 15.01 16.71 12.56
CA ASP A 224 15.22 16.62 14.02
C ASP A 224 16.22 15.53 14.44
N GLY A 225 16.89 14.88 13.48
CA GLY A 225 17.93 13.90 13.71
C GLY A 225 17.47 12.46 13.82
N VAL A 226 16.16 12.19 13.76
CA VAL A 226 15.60 10.82 13.75
C VAL A 226 16.04 10.07 12.51
N PHE A 227 16.27 8.76 12.65
CA PHE A 227 16.54 7.85 11.55
C PHE A 227 15.36 6.91 11.32
N ALA A 228 15.05 6.63 10.06
CA ALA A 228 14.17 5.54 9.68
C ALA A 228 14.87 4.65 8.64
N GLU A 229 15.02 3.38 8.97
CA GLU A 229 15.56 2.34 8.08
C GLU A 229 14.38 1.60 7.44
N VAL A 230 14.42 1.50 6.12
CA VAL A 230 13.56 0.62 5.33
C VAL A 230 14.46 -0.42 4.66
N SER A 231 14.27 -1.70 5.02
CA SER A 231 15.01 -2.82 4.47
C SER A 231 14.04 -3.77 3.77
N CYS A 232 14.25 -4.00 2.47
CA CYS A 232 13.40 -4.82 1.64
C CYS A 232 14.16 -5.99 1.03
N SER A 233 13.54 -7.17 1.01
CA SER A 233 13.97 -8.30 0.20
C SER A 233 12.73 -9.00 -0.38
N PHE A 234 12.66 -9.06 -1.70
CA PHE A 234 11.53 -9.67 -2.42
C PHE A 234 11.83 -11.10 -2.85
N VAL A 235 12.97 -11.62 -2.43
CA VAL A 235 13.44 -13.00 -2.68
C VAL A 235 13.81 -13.69 -1.35
N ALA A 236 13.20 -13.27 -0.25
CA ALA A 236 13.48 -13.82 1.07
C ALA A 236 12.65 -15.07 1.32
N VAL A 237 13.32 -16.23 1.43
CA VAL A 237 12.72 -17.44 1.96
C VAL A 237 12.63 -17.30 3.49
N ALA A 238 11.44 -17.44 4.05
CA ALA A 238 11.19 -17.29 5.50
C ALA A 238 11.63 -15.92 6.08
N GLY A 239 11.61 -14.87 5.25
CA GLY A 239 11.94 -13.52 5.71
C GLY A 239 10.82 -12.95 6.60
N GLU A 240 11.16 -12.48 7.79
CA GLU A 240 10.21 -11.83 8.69
C GLU A 240 10.01 -10.36 8.31
N ASN A 241 8.76 -9.91 8.31
CA ASN A 241 8.39 -8.51 8.24
C ASN A 241 8.34 -7.93 9.65
N THR A 242 9.17 -6.95 9.94
CA THR A 242 9.31 -6.45 11.32
C THR A 242 9.30 -4.94 11.38
N THR A 243 8.80 -4.41 12.49
CA THR A 243 8.94 -3.00 12.86
C THR A 243 9.49 -2.92 14.26
N GLU A 244 10.54 -2.15 14.44
CA GLU A 244 11.08 -1.78 15.75
C GLU A 244 11.15 -0.26 15.84
N ILE A 245 10.59 0.31 16.91
CA ILE A 245 10.61 1.75 17.15
C ILE A 245 11.23 2.00 18.51
N CYS A 246 12.42 2.60 18.49
CA CYS A 246 13.14 3.00 19.69
C CYS A 246 12.76 4.44 20.05
N CYS A 247 12.26 4.61 21.27
CA CYS A 247 11.81 5.89 21.79
C CYS A 247 12.53 6.24 23.10
N GLU A 248 12.40 7.48 23.54
CA GLU A 248 13.01 8.02 24.76
C GLU A 248 12.62 7.22 26.02
N HIS A 249 11.39 6.75 26.09
CA HIS A 249 10.85 6.06 27.26
C HIS A 249 10.48 4.61 27.01
N GLY A 250 10.85 4.01 25.87
CA GLY A 250 10.56 2.61 25.62
C GLY A 250 10.75 2.18 24.17
N THR A 251 10.32 0.96 23.89
CA THR A 251 10.45 0.32 22.57
C THR A 251 9.16 -0.37 22.19
N ILE A 252 8.78 -0.26 20.93
CA ILE A 252 7.65 -0.96 20.32
C ILE A 252 8.19 -1.92 19.28
N ILE A 253 7.77 -3.20 19.32
CA ILE A 253 8.16 -4.23 18.36
C ILE A 253 6.90 -4.85 17.77
N HIS A 254 6.84 -4.89 16.47
CA HIS A 254 5.81 -5.57 15.70
C HIS A 254 6.46 -6.50 14.69
N ASN A 255 6.14 -7.78 14.79
CA ASN A 255 6.49 -8.79 13.80
C ASN A 255 5.25 -9.04 12.95
N TYR A 256 5.44 -8.97 11.67
CA TYR A 256 4.36 -8.92 10.69
C TYR A 256 3.87 -10.29 10.34
N GLY A 257 4.02 -11.27 10.74
CA GLY A 257 3.65 -12.63 10.43
C GLY A 257 2.56 -12.86 9.42
N ASP A 258 2.81 -12.58 8.19
CA ASP A 258 2.03 -13.17 7.14
C ASP A 258 2.82 -14.32 6.51
N GLY A 259 2.53 -15.54 6.93
CA GLY A 259 3.15 -16.75 6.38
C GLY A 259 3.21 -16.77 4.87
N PRO A 260 2.17 -16.33 4.10
CA PRO A 260 2.26 -16.21 2.65
C PRO A 260 3.34 -15.27 2.14
N SER A 261 3.54 -14.11 2.77
CA SER A 261 4.59 -13.16 2.34
C SER A 261 5.98 -13.65 2.70
N THR A 262 6.12 -14.29 3.85
CA THR A 262 7.40 -14.83 4.32
C THR A 262 7.70 -16.23 3.80
N SER A 263 6.76 -16.86 3.09
CA SER A 263 6.83 -18.23 2.59
C SER A 263 6.88 -19.31 3.68
N THR A 264 6.60 -18.96 4.93
CA THR A 264 6.55 -19.90 6.06
C THR A 264 5.40 -19.55 7.01
N PRO A 265 4.81 -20.58 7.66
CA PRO A 265 3.84 -20.33 8.72
C PRO A 265 4.54 -19.78 9.97
N TRP A 266 3.78 -19.08 10.81
CA TRP A 266 4.24 -18.65 12.12
C TRP A 266 4.63 -19.83 13.02
N PRO A 267 5.71 -19.69 13.78
CA PRO A 267 5.98 -20.66 14.84
C PRO A 267 4.91 -20.55 15.94
N PRO A 268 4.53 -21.68 16.55
CA PRO A 268 3.57 -21.67 17.67
C PRO A 268 4.01 -20.75 18.80
N GLY A 269 3.10 -19.91 19.28
CA GLY A 269 3.36 -18.96 20.38
C GLY A 269 4.13 -17.71 19.96
N ALA A 270 4.28 -17.44 18.68
CA ALA A 270 4.86 -16.19 18.21
C ALA A 270 4.02 -14.98 18.68
N ILE A 271 4.70 -13.90 19.06
CA ILE A 271 4.08 -12.65 19.52
C ILE A 271 4.16 -11.65 18.38
N GLN A 272 3.02 -11.26 17.84
CA GLN A 272 2.98 -10.32 16.73
C GLN A 272 3.38 -8.90 17.14
N MET A 273 2.91 -8.42 18.30
CA MET A 273 3.20 -7.07 18.77
C MET A 273 3.37 -7.01 20.27
N LYS A 274 4.42 -6.30 20.70
CA LYS A 274 4.69 -6.01 22.10
C LYS A 274 5.39 -4.66 22.27
N TRP A 275 5.31 -4.11 23.48
CA TRP A 275 6.05 -2.89 23.83
C TRP A 275 6.50 -2.93 25.28
N PHE A 276 7.53 -2.14 25.57
CA PHE A 276 8.06 -1.95 26.90
C PHE A 276 8.27 -0.46 27.16
N LYS A 277 7.87 0.03 28.32
CA LYS A 277 8.19 1.41 28.76
C LYS A 277 9.12 1.35 29.96
N HIS A 278 9.95 2.34 30.09
CA HIS A 278 10.82 2.48 31.27
C HIS A 278 9.97 2.52 32.54
N GLY A 279 10.31 1.65 33.50
CA GLY A 279 9.57 1.49 34.74
C GLY A 279 8.50 0.38 34.73
N ASP A 280 8.18 -0.20 33.58
CA ASP A 280 7.29 -1.35 33.52
C ASP A 280 7.96 -2.60 34.12
N ALA A 281 7.17 -3.49 34.74
CA ALA A 281 7.67 -4.75 35.31
C ALA A 281 8.01 -5.80 34.21
N GLY A 282 7.52 -5.61 32.98
CA GLY A 282 7.73 -6.53 31.86
C GLY A 282 7.15 -5.99 30.57
N TRP A 283 7.27 -6.79 29.49
CA TRP A 283 6.68 -6.47 28.21
C TRP A 283 5.16 -6.54 28.28
N THR A 284 4.50 -5.53 27.72
CA THR A 284 3.08 -5.60 27.40
C THR A 284 2.92 -6.27 26.03
N ILE A 285 2.10 -7.32 25.97
CA ILE A 285 1.76 -8.00 24.72
C ILE A 285 0.44 -7.42 24.22
N SER A 286 0.34 -7.18 22.91
CA SER A 286 -0.88 -6.70 22.28
C SER A 286 -2.01 -7.73 22.40
N ASP A 287 -3.21 -7.25 22.64
CA ASP A 287 -4.46 -8.02 22.65
C ASP A 287 -5.18 -8.03 21.29
N ILE A 288 -4.58 -7.37 20.29
CA ILE A 288 -5.13 -7.34 18.93
C ILE A 288 -5.03 -8.75 18.34
N PRO A 289 -6.12 -9.27 17.76
CA PRO A 289 -6.13 -10.58 17.10
C PRO A 289 -5.06 -10.67 16.00
N GLU A 290 -4.43 -11.82 15.91
CA GLU A 290 -3.40 -12.08 14.91
C GLU A 290 -3.97 -12.05 13.50
N ILE A 291 -3.23 -11.40 12.58
CA ILE A 291 -3.46 -11.50 11.14
C ILE A 291 -2.68 -12.71 10.66
N THR A 292 -3.38 -13.77 10.27
CA THR A 292 -2.76 -15.06 9.95
C THR A 292 -2.26 -15.19 8.53
N ASN A 293 -2.68 -14.28 7.64
CA ASN A 293 -2.21 -14.24 6.25
C ASN A 293 -2.39 -12.87 5.61
N HIS A 294 -1.64 -12.63 4.54
CA HIS A 294 -1.66 -11.36 3.81
C HIS A 294 -3.05 -11.04 3.20
N GLY A 295 -3.78 -12.06 2.74
CA GLY A 295 -5.13 -11.87 2.20
C GLY A 295 -6.12 -11.28 3.20
N GLN A 296 -6.00 -11.60 4.49
CA GLN A 296 -6.84 -11.00 5.53
C GLN A 296 -6.57 -9.49 5.68
N ARG A 297 -5.32 -9.06 5.57
CA ARG A 297 -4.95 -7.65 5.60
C ARG A 297 -5.51 -6.89 4.40
N ILE A 298 -5.43 -7.48 3.20
CA ILE A 298 -6.01 -6.90 2.00
C ILE A 298 -7.54 -6.80 2.12
N ALA A 299 -8.19 -7.89 2.53
CA ALA A 299 -9.64 -7.92 2.75
C ALA A 299 -10.10 -6.94 3.83
N GLY A 300 -9.24 -6.63 4.81
CA GLY A 300 -9.47 -5.64 5.85
C GLY A 300 -9.67 -4.21 5.35
N LEU A 301 -9.28 -3.92 4.10
CA LEU A 301 -9.57 -2.62 3.47
C LEU A 301 -11.04 -2.41 3.13
N ALA A 302 -11.82 -3.46 2.90
CA ALA A 302 -13.17 -3.33 2.35
C ALA A 302 -14.10 -2.46 3.23
N GLY A 303 -14.05 -2.62 4.56
CA GLY A 303 -14.80 -1.77 5.50
C GLY A 303 -14.35 -0.31 5.47
N PRO A 304 -13.06 0.01 5.74
CA PRO A 304 -12.54 1.38 5.65
C PRO A 304 -12.78 2.07 4.30
N LEU A 305 -12.75 1.35 3.18
CA LEU A 305 -13.09 1.89 1.87
C LEU A 305 -14.59 2.17 1.74
N ALA A 306 -15.46 1.32 2.30
CA ALA A 306 -16.90 1.58 2.37
C ALA A 306 -17.19 2.83 3.22
N ASP A 307 -16.56 2.96 4.39
CA ASP A 307 -16.67 4.14 5.25
C ASP A 307 -16.25 5.43 4.52
N PHE A 308 -15.15 5.35 3.73
CA PHE A 308 -14.71 6.46 2.89
C PHE A 308 -15.77 6.81 1.82
N LEU A 309 -16.33 5.82 1.13
CA LEU A 309 -17.36 6.02 0.11
C LEU A 309 -18.66 6.62 0.68
N HIS A 310 -18.99 6.29 1.91
CA HIS A 310 -20.13 6.88 2.64
C HIS A 310 -19.81 8.25 3.26
N GLY A 311 -18.57 8.72 3.17
CA GLY A 311 -18.14 10.00 3.77
C GLY A 311 -18.05 9.98 5.31
N THR A 312 -18.10 8.80 5.94
CA THR A 312 -17.98 8.60 7.39
C THR A 312 -16.52 8.50 7.85
N ARG A 313 -15.61 8.34 6.91
CA ARG A 313 -14.16 8.27 7.13
C ARG A 313 -13.43 9.17 6.13
N PRO A 314 -12.37 9.90 6.54
CA PRO A 314 -11.49 10.61 5.61
C PRO A 314 -10.71 9.63 4.74
N SER A 315 -10.01 10.14 3.72
CA SER A 315 -9.06 9.38 2.91
C SER A 315 -8.12 8.53 3.76
N ILE A 316 -7.87 7.29 3.35
CA ILE A 316 -6.83 6.44 3.94
C ILE A 316 -5.46 7.05 3.65
N ALA A 317 -5.25 7.46 2.40
CA ALA A 317 -4.13 8.29 1.97
C ALA A 317 -4.57 9.20 0.82
N THR A 318 -4.14 10.45 0.82
CA THR A 318 -4.47 11.42 -0.22
C THR A 318 -3.58 11.24 -1.46
N ALA A 319 -3.91 11.92 -2.54
CA ALA A 319 -3.07 11.93 -3.75
C ALA A 319 -1.71 12.58 -3.47
N GLU A 320 -1.67 13.65 -2.67
CA GLU A 320 -0.46 14.34 -2.25
C GLU A 320 0.44 13.44 -1.42
N GLU A 321 -0.11 12.69 -0.47
CA GLU A 321 0.64 11.71 0.31
C GLU A 321 1.22 10.61 -0.57
N GLY A 322 0.46 10.12 -1.55
CA GLY A 322 0.94 9.15 -2.54
C GLY A 322 2.10 9.69 -3.38
N ARG A 323 2.00 10.95 -3.83
CA ARG A 323 3.08 11.66 -4.54
C ARG A 323 4.33 11.83 -3.68
N ASP A 324 4.17 12.16 -2.40
CA ASP A 324 5.28 12.32 -1.48
C ASP A 324 6.01 10.99 -1.24
N VAL A 325 5.28 9.89 -1.08
CA VAL A 325 5.88 8.55 -0.98
C VAL A 325 6.60 8.16 -2.26
N LEU A 326 6.03 8.45 -3.43
CA LEU A 326 6.70 8.23 -4.71
C LEU A 326 8.01 9.03 -4.81
N ARG A 327 8.02 10.29 -4.33
CA ARG A 327 9.24 11.12 -4.26
C ARG A 327 10.31 10.47 -3.39
N MET A 328 9.93 9.91 -2.24
CA MET A 328 10.86 9.19 -1.38
C MET A 328 11.45 7.95 -2.07
N ILE A 329 10.62 7.16 -2.76
CA ILE A 329 11.07 6.00 -3.54
C ILE A 329 12.03 6.42 -4.66
N GLN A 330 11.69 7.45 -5.44
CA GLN A 330 12.56 7.93 -6.52
C GLN A 330 13.90 8.47 -6.02
N ALA A 331 13.91 9.08 -4.83
CA ALA A 331 15.15 9.52 -4.18
C ALA A 331 16.04 8.33 -3.74
N CYS A 332 15.47 7.16 -3.44
CA CYS A 332 16.25 5.94 -3.19
C CYS A 332 17.02 5.51 -4.45
N TYR A 333 16.39 5.51 -5.62
CA TYR A 333 17.07 5.22 -6.88
C TYR A 333 18.17 6.24 -7.17
N ALA A 334 17.86 7.52 -7.05
CA ALA A 334 18.86 8.58 -7.26
C ALA A 334 20.05 8.46 -6.29
N SER A 335 19.79 8.05 -5.04
CA SER A 335 20.86 7.81 -4.06
C SER A 335 21.75 6.65 -4.44
N HIS A 336 21.16 5.52 -4.84
CA HIS A 336 21.88 4.35 -5.31
C HIS A 336 22.73 4.67 -6.56
N GLU A 337 22.11 5.26 -7.59
CA GLU A 337 22.79 5.61 -8.86
C GLU A 337 23.94 6.59 -8.67
N GLN A 338 23.80 7.57 -7.77
CA GLN A 338 24.81 8.61 -7.54
C GLN A 338 25.81 8.27 -6.44
N GLY A 339 25.59 7.17 -5.69
CA GLY A 339 26.44 6.78 -4.56
C GLY A 339 26.51 7.84 -3.44
N ARG A 340 25.45 8.63 -3.25
CA ARG A 340 25.44 9.72 -2.26
C ARG A 340 24.06 9.94 -1.66
N ARG A 341 24.04 10.67 -0.54
CA ARG A 341 22.80 11.12 0.06
C ARG A 341 22.06 12.11 -0.83
N ILE A 342 20.75 11.91 -0.98
CA ILE A 342 19.84 12.80 -1.72
C ILE A 342 18.95 13.55 -0.73
N ALA A 343 18.81 14.86 -0.93
CA ALA A 343 17.85 15.70 -0.21
C ALA A 343 16.42 15.47 -0.75
N LEU A 344 15.42 15.53 0.12
CA LEU A 344 14.01 15.38 -0.18
C LEU A 344 13.25 16.69 -0.03
#